data_999a99ab20d3a882bca8bea797d8d0ec
#
_entry.id   999a99ab20d3a882bca8bea797d8d0ec
#
_cell.length_a   1.000
_cell.length_b   1.000
_cell.length_c   1.000
_cell.angle_alpha   90.00
_cell.angle_beta   90.00
_cell.angle_gamma   90.00
#
_symmetry.space_group_name_H-M   'P 1'
#
loop_
_entity.id
_entity.type
_entity.pdbx_description
1 polymer ?
#
loop_
_entity_poly.entity_id
_entity_poly.type
_entity_poly.pdbx_seq_one_letter_code
_entity_poly.pdbx_strand_id
1 'polypeptide(L)'
;MAVIDILNITPTTISRDLRGKYLCLYSQPKAGKTSFAAQAPNNLLLAFEKGYNGIAGIHAQDITKWSEFKTVLKQLASDKAKEMYHTVTIDTVGIAWELCEKFICTQNNVSKINDIPWGQGFTACKREFEDALRQITLMGYGLIIIAHSEEKVIKNDKGEDVTIIGPALPKRGAA
;
A
#
# COMPACT_ATOMS: atom_id res chain seq x y z
N MET A 1 28.58 5.41 -3.64
CA MET A 1 27.63 6.30 -4.35
C MET A 1 27.48 5.75 -5.76
N ALA A 2 26.25 5.55 -6.22
CA ALA A 2 26.02 5.15 -7.62
C ALA A 2 26.44 6.34 -8.52
N VAL A 3 27.34 6.11 -9.45
CA VAL A 3 27.73 7.11 -10.45
C VAL A 3 26.57 7.18 -11.44
N ILE A 4 26.00 8.38 -11.62
CA ILE A 4 25.00 8.62 -12.67
C ILE A 4 25.72 8.72 -14.00
N ASP A 5 25.51 7.73 -14.86
CA ASP A 5 26.09 7.69 -16.23
C ASP A 5 24.97 7.48 -17.26
N ILE A 6 24.57 8.56 -17.89
CA ILE A 6 23.49 8.55 -18.88
C ILE A 6 23.93 8.04 -20.26
N LEU A 7 25.23 7.93 -20.51
CA LEU A 7 25.78 7.54 -21.82
C LEU A 7 25.84 6.01 -21.97
N ASN A 8 25.81 5.27 -20.86
CA ASN A 8 25.88 3.81 -20.82
C ASN A 8 24.57 3.15 -20.35
N ILE A 9 23.43 3.85 -20.50
CA ILE A 9 22.12 3.28 -20.18
C ILE A 9 21.74 2.23 -21.22
N THR A 10 21.52 1.00 -20.77
CA THR A 10 20.95 -0.05 -21.63
C THR A 10 19.43 0.10 -21.74
N PRO A 11 18.83 -0.12 -22.92
CA PRO A 11 17.38 -0.12 -23.08
C PRO A 11 16.72 -1.12 -22.14
N THR A 12 15.58 -0.73 -21.56
CA THR A 12 14.80 -1.62 -20.71
C THR A 12 14.17 -2.75 -21.53
N THR A 13 14.15 -3.96 -20.98
CA THR A 13 13.45 -5.11 -21.56
C THR A 13 12.15 -5.36 -20.79
N ILE A 14 11.13 -5.91 -21.47
CA ILE A 14 9.88 -6.30 -20.83
C ILE A 14 10.18 -7.48 -19.90
N SER A 15 10.06 -7.25 -18.59
CA SER A 15 10.18 -8.30 -17.57
C SER A 15 8.80 -8.82 -17.19
N ARG A 16 8.68 -10.16 -17.04
CA ARG A 16 7.51 -10.81 -16.44
C ARG A 16 7.56 -10.82 -14.91
N ASP A 17 8.67 -10.40 -14.33
CA ASP A 17 8.85 -10.25 -12.90
C ASP A 17 8.00 -9.08 -12.37
N LEU A 18 7.36 -9.27 -11.22
CA LEU A 18 6.60 -8.22 -10.55
C LEU A 18 7.48 -7.23 -9.79
N ARG A 19 8.76 -7.53 -9.56
CA ARG A 19 9.69 -6.62 -8.87
C ARG A 19 9.71 -5.24 -9.53
N GLY A 20 9.62 -4.21 -8.69
CA GLY A 20 9.56 -2.82 -9.14
C GLY A 20 8.25 -2.39 -9.82
N LYS A 21 7.22 -3.25 -9.83
CA LYS A 21 5.91 -2.94 -10.41
C LYS A 21 4.87 -2.72 -9.31
N TYR A 22 3.84 -1.95 -9.65
CA TYR A 22 2.69 -1.68 -8.79
C TYR A 22 1.44 -2.36 -9.36
N LEU A 23 0.68 -3.00 -8.50
CA LEU A 23 -0.61 -3.57 -8.82
C LEU A 23 -1.63 -3.15 -7.76
N CYS A 24 -2.76 -2.60 -8.17
CA CYS A 24 -3.89 -2.31 -7.29
C CYS A 24 -5.02 -3.28 -7.62
N LEU A 25 -5.42 -4.08 -6.63
CA LEU A 25 -6.56 -4.99 -6.70
C LEU A 25 -7.70 -4.42 -5.87
N TYR A 26 -8.86 -4.21 -6.47
CA TYR A 26 -10.02 -3.76 -5.72
C TYR A 26 -11.29 -4.49 -6.16
N SER A 27 -12.13 -4.79 -5.21
CA SER A 27 -13.46 -5.40 -5.42
C SER A 27 -14.26 -5.38 -4.13
N GLN A 28 -15.49 -5.87 -4.19
CA GLN A 28 -16.30 -6.15 -3.01
C GLN A 28 -15.56 -7.12 -2.04
N PRO A 29 -15.87 -7.09 -0.74
CA PRO A 29 -15.36 -8.06 0.23
C PRO A 29 -15.60 -9.50 -0.25
N LYS A 30 -14.70 -10.42 0.12
CA LYS A 30 -14.76 -11.86 -0.20
C LYS A 30 -14.71 -12.25 -1.69
N ALA A 31 -14.35 -11.33 -2.58
CA ALA A 31 -14.19 -11.63 -4.02
C ALA A 31 -12.85 -12.33 -4.38
N GLY A 32 -12.05 -12.75 -3.40
CA GLY A 32 -10.83 -13.51 -3.65
C GLY A 32 -9.56 -12.69 -3.90
N LYS A 33 -9.56 -11.37 -3.60
CA LYS A 33 -8.37 -10.50 -3.78
C LYS A 33 -7.11 -11.02 -3.10
N THR A 34 -7.22 -11.39 -1.82
CA THR A 34 -6.12 -11.93 -1.02
C THR A 34 -5.62 -13.26 -1.61
N SER A 35 -6.54 -14.14 -2.02
CA SER A 35 -6.19 -15.42 -2.67
C SER A 35 -5.48 -15.22 -4.01
N PHE A 36 -5.85 -14.20 -4.77
CA PHE A 36 -5.17 -13.83 -6.00
C PHE A 36 -3.77 -13.28 -5.72
N ALA A 37 -3.64 -12.34 -4.79
CA ALA A 37 -2.35 -11.76 -4.42
C ALA A 37 -1.39 -12.80 -3.83
N ALA A 38 -1.91 -13.78 -3.09
CA ALA A 38 -1.12 -14.87 -2.51
C ALA A 38 -0.41 -15.75 -3.57
N GLN A 39 -0.87 -15.72 -4.82
CA GLN A 39 -0.24 -16.46 -5.92
C GLN A 39 0.97 -15.72 -6.52
N ALA A 40 1.23 -14.48 -6.11
CA ALA A 40 2.40 -13.76 -6.57
C ALA A 40 3.70 -14.46 -6.08
N PRO A 41 4.74 -14.53 -6.92
CA PRO A 41 5.97 -15.21 -6.56
C PRO A 41 6.62 -14.65 -5.30
N ASN A 42 7.00 -15.51 -4.36
CA ASN A 42 7.71 -15.14 -3.13
C ASN A 42 7.06 -13.93 -2.44
N ASN A 43 5.74 -14.00 -2.26
CA ASN A 43 4.94 -12.90 -1.72
C ASN A 43 4.98 -12.89 -0.19
N LEU A 44 5.21 -11.71 0.38
CA LEU A 44 4.98 -11.39 1.78
C LEU A 44 3.65 -10.65 1.89
N LEU A 45 2.66 -11.24 2.52
CA LEU A 45 1.38 -10.61 2.83
C LEU A 45 1.48 -9.84 4.15
N LEU A 46 1.35 -8.54 4.11
CA LEU A 46 1.20 -7.69 5.29
C LEU A 46 -0.30 -7.50 5.56
N ALA A 47 -0.79 -8.25 6.54
CA ALA A 47 -2.21 -8.34 6.84
C ALA A 47 -2.59 -7.27 7.89
N PHE A 48 -3.17 -6.19 7.42
CA PHE A 48 -3.80 -5.17 8.25
C PHE A 48 -5.23 -5.56 8.62
N GLU A 49 -5.80 -6.50 7.87
CA GLU A 49 -7.10 -7.10 8.11
C GLU A 49 -6.97 -8.63 8.16
N LYS A 50 -7.72 -9.28 9.06
CA LYS A 50 -7.71 -10.74 9.15
C LYS A 50 -8.62 -11.34 8.09
N GLY A 51 -8.05 -11.98 7.09
CA GLY A 51 -8.82 -12.60 5.99
C GLY A 51 -8.10 -13.74 5.28
N TYR A 52 -6.87 -14.06 5.69
CA TYR A 52 -5.99 -15.01 4.99
C TYR A 52 -5.96 -16.42 5.61
N ASN A 53 -6.64 -16.67 6.72
CA ASN A 53 -6.58 -17.96 7.44
C ASN A 53 -7.00 -19.19 6.63
N GLY A 54 -7.72 -18.98 5.52
CA GLY A 54 -8.11 -20.06 4.60
C GLY A 54 -7.14 -20.28 3.44
N ILE A 55 -5.98 -19.59 3.41
CA ILE A 55 -5.02 -19.68 2.32
C ILE A 55 -3.76 -20.40 2.80
N ALA A 56 -3.50 -21.58 2.27
CA ALA A 56 -2.33 -22.37 2.64
C ALA A 56 -1.05 -21.84 1.95
N GLY A 57 0.09 -21.99 2.64
CA GLY A 57 1.42 -21.79 2.02
C GLY A 57 1.83 -20.33 1.83
N ILE A 58 1.14 -19.36 2.41
CA ILE A 58 1.51 -17.94 2.33
C ILE A 58 2.43 -17.52 3.47
N HIS A 59 3.33 -16.59 3.21
CA HIS A 59 4.05 -15.86 4.23
C HIS A 59 3.23 -14.62 4.60
N ALA A 60 2.56 -14.65 5.74
CA ALA A 60 1.73 -13.55 6.21
C ALA A 60 2.24 -13.01 7.54
N GLN A 61 2.21 -11.69 7.68
CA GLN A 61 2.53 -10.98 8.90
C GLN A 61 1.37 -10.05 9.27
N ASP A 62 0.76 -10.28 10.42
CA ASP A 62 -0.25 -9.37 10.98
C ASP A 62 0.39 -8.04 11.37
N ILE A 63 -0.28 -6.95 11.01
CA ILE A 63 0.10 -5.58 11.33
C ILE A 63 -1.06 -4.91 12.07
N THR A 64 -0.87 -4.63 13.35
CA THR A 64 -1.88 -4.00 14.20
C THR A 64 -1.56 -2.56 14.56
N LYS A 65 -0.31 -2.13 14.32
CA LYS A 65 0.17 -0.77 14.56
C LYS A 65 1.07 -0.31 13.42
N TRP A 66 1.01 0.97 13.08
CA TRP A 66 1.90 1.53 12.07
C TRP A 66 3.39 1.37 12.38
N SER A 67 3.76 1.43 13.68
CA SER A 67 5.13 1.19 14.12
C SER A 67 5.64 -0.23 13.83
N GLU A 68 4.76 -1.23 13.82
CA GLU A 68 5.11 -2.59 13.40
C GLU A 68 5.39 -2.64 11.90
N PHE A 69 4.57 -1.97 11.09
CA PHE A 69 4.83 -1.84 9.66
C PHE A 69 6.18 -1.16 9.39
N LYS A 70 6.52 -0.08 10.10
CA LYS A 70 7.85 0.55 10.01
C LYS A 70 8.98 -0.40 10.39
N THR A 71 8.75 -1.30 11.33
CA THR A 71 9.73 -2.35 11.69
C THR A 71 9.90 -3.36 10.55
N VAL A 72 8.80 -3.78 9.92
CA VAL A 72 8.85 -4.66 8.74
C VAL A 72 9.60 -3.98 7.59
N LEU A 73 9.38 -2.69 7.32
CA LEU A 73 10.14 -1.95 6.30
C LEU A 73 11.65 -1.97 6.53
N LYS A 74 12.08 -1.85 7.80
CA LYS A 74 13.51 -1.97 8.14
C LYS A 74 14.04 -3.39 7.87
N GLN A 75 13.26 -4.43 8.16
CA GLN A 75 13.66 -5.82 7.91
C GLN A 75 13.71 -6.12 6.41
N LEU A 76 12.78 -5.58 5.61
CA LEU A 76 12.78 -5.70 4.16
C LEU A 76 14.02 -5.10 3.49
N ALA A 77 14.71 -4.17 4.13
CA ALA A 77 15.96 -3.62 3.61
C ALA A 77 17.14 -4.61 3.66
N SER A 78 17.04 -5.72 4.41
CA SER A 78 18.10 -6.73 4.52
C SER A 78 18.23 -7.59 3.26
N ASP A 79 19.46 -8.03 2.97
CA ASP A 79 19.70 -8.91 1.81
C ASP A 79 18.95 -10.24 1.93
N LYS A 80 18.86 -10.80 3.13
CA LYS A 80 18.09 -12.01 3.41
C LYS A 80 16.62 -11.87 3.03
N ALA A 81 15.99 -10.72 3.32
CA ALA A 81 14.60 -10.47 2.94
C ALA A 81 14.45 -10.35 1.43
N LYS A 82 15.42 -9.72 0.74
CA LYS A 82 15.42 -9.58 -0.73
C LYS A 82 15.61 -10.91 -1.45
N GLU A 83 16.33 -11.85 -0.86
CA GLU A 83 16.44 -13.23 -1.36
C GLU A 83 15.14 -14.00 -1.16
N MET A 84 14.47 -13.81 -0.02
CA MET A 84 13.27 -14.55 0.35
C MET A 84 12.01 -14.04 -0.34
N TYR A 85 11.85 -12.72 -0.46
CA TYR A 85 10.64 -12.09 -0.97
C TYR A 85 10.91 -11.31 -2.26
N HIS A 86 9.99 -11.42 -3.21
CA HIS A 86 10.01 -10.63 -4.46
C HIS A 86 8.85 -9.64 -4.52
N THR A 87 7.78 -9.93 -3.81
CA THR A 87 6.54 -9.16 -3.80
C THR A 87 6.08 -8.92 -2.38
N VAL A 88 5.56 -7.75 -2.12
CA VAL A 88 4.93 -7.38 -0.85
C VAL A 88 3.47 -6.99 -1.14
N THR A 89 2.54 -7.55 -0.40
CA THR A 89 1.11 -7.25 -0.51
C THR A 89 0.64 -6.51 0.73
N ILE A 90 -0.07 -5.40 0.57
CA ILE A 90 -0.76 -4.63 1.62
C ILE A 90 -2.24 -5.01 1.60
N ASP A 91 -2.75 -5.66 2.64
CA ASP A 91 -4.15 -6.10 2.74
C ASP A 91 -4.79 -5.66 4.07
N THR A 92 -5.61 -4.63 4.13
CA THR A 92 -6.04 -3.71 3.07
C THR A 92 -5.46 -2.30 3.28
N VAL A 93 -5.36 -1.55 2.19
CA VAL A 93 -4.80 -0.18 2.21
C VAL A 93 -5.63 0.78 3.09
N GLY A 94 -6.94 0.58 3.19
CA GLY A 94 -7.81 1.41 4.03
C GLY A 94 -7.44 1.31 5.51
N ILE A 95 -7.30 0.08 6.03
CA ILE A 95 -6.91 -0.16 7.42
C ILE A 95 -5.46 0.32 7.67
N ALA A 96 -4.57 0.09 6.70
CA ALA A 96 -3.19 0.58 6.78
C ALA A 96 -3.15 2.11 6.94
N TRP A 97 -3.99 2.84 6.20
CA TRP A 97 -4.13 4.30 6.34
C TRP A 97 -4.63 4.70 7.73
N GLU A 98 -5.67 4.05 8.24
CA GLU A 98 -6.19 4.33 9.58
C GLU A 98 -5.13 4.15 10.67
N LEU A 99 -4.27 3.13 10.55
CA LEU A 99 -3.14 2.93 11.47
C LEU A 99 -2.08 4.02 11.33
N CYS A 100 -1.82 4.50 10.12
CA CYS A 100 -0.93 5.64 9.88
C CYS A 100 -1.51 6.92 10.51
N GLU A 101 -2.80 7.18 10.33
CA GLU A 101 -3.48 8.34 10.93
C GLU A 101 -3.40 8.32 12.46
N LYS A 102 -3.71 7.18 13.09
CA LYS A 102 -3.56 6.99 14.54
C LYS A 102 -2.12 7.22 15.01
N PHE A 103 -1.13 6.78 14.23
CA PHE A 103 0.27 6.99 14.53
C PHE A 103 0.63 8.49 14.51
N ILE A 104 0.19 9.24 13.47
CA ILE A 104 0.41 10.69 13.39
C ILE A 104 -0.30 11.43 14.54
N CYS A 105 -1.54 11.05 14.88
CA CYS A 105 -2.25 11.62 16.03
C CYS A 105 -1.47 11.40 17.33
N THR A 106 -0.95 10.19 17.55
CA THR A 106 -0.15 9.87 18.74
C THR A 106 1.12 10.71 18.82
N GLN A 107 1.82 10.90 17.70
CA GLN A 107 3.03 11.73 17.64
C GLN A 107 2.77 13.21 17.99
N ASN A 108 1.57 13.70 17.68
CA ASN A 108 1.17 15.08 17.94
C ASN A 108 0.37 15.27 19.25
N ASN A 109 0.20 14.18 20.03
CA ASN A 109 -0.59 14.19 21.27
C ASN A 109 -2.02 14.69 21.08
N VAL A 110 -2.68 14.34 19.96
CA VAL A 110 -4.06 14.69 19.64
C VAL A 110 -4.91 13.43 19.49
N SER A 111 -6.24 13.58 19.67
CA SER A 111 -7.20 12.48 19.53
C SER A 111 -7.65 12.27 18.09
N LYS A 112 -7.67 13.32 17.29
CA LYS A 112 -8.12 13.29 15.89
C LYS A 112 -7.15 14.05 14.99
N ILE A 113 -7.04 13.61 13.75
CA ILE A 113 -6.15 14.24 12.76
C ILE A 113 -6.53 15.71 12.47
N ASN A 114 -7.81 16.04 12.57
CA ASN A 114 -8.33 17.41 12.41
C ASN A 114 -7.90 18.36 13.54
N ASP A 115 -7.49 17.83 14.70
CA ASP A 115 -7.03 18.65 15.83
C ASP A 115 -5.62 19.21 15.59
N ILE A 116 -4.93 18.71 14.55
CA ILE A 116 -3.64 19.25 14.11
C ILE A 116 -3.91 20.48 13.24
N PRO A 117 -3.36 21.66 13.64
CA PRO A 117 -3.68 22.91 12.97
C PRO A 117 -3.35 22.93 11.48
N TRP A 118 -4.08 23.78 10.73
CA TRP A 118 -3.82 24.10 9.33
C TRP A 118 -3.86 22.93 8.35
N GLY A 119 -4.56 21.85 8.69
CA GLY A 119 -4.60 20.63 7.86
C GLY A 119 -3.27 19.89 7.75
N GLN A 120 -2.28 20.26 8.55
CA GLN A 120 -0.94 19.64 8.55
C GLN A 120 -1.00 18.17 8.91
N GLY A 121 -1.97 17.73 9.72
CA GLY A 121 -2.15 16.33 10.09
C GLY A 121 -2.37 15.43 8.88
N PHE A 122 -3.28 15.79 7.97
CA PHE A 122 -3.51 15.02 6.74
C PHE A 122 -2.30 15.03 5.81
N THR A 123 -1.62 16.17 5.71
CA THR A 123 -0.41 16.28 4.89
C THR A 123 0.71 15.40 5.45
N ALA A 124 0.90 15.38 6.76
CA ALA A 124 1.88 14.53 7.43
C ALA A 124 1.54 13.04 7.26
N CYS A 125 0.26 12.67 7.46
CA CYS A 125 -0.21 11.30 7.27
C CYS A 125 0.01 10.84 5.82
N LYS A 126 -0.39 11.66 4.85
CA LYS A 126 -0.21 11.35 3.44
C LYS A 126 1.26 11.13 3.10
N ARG A 127 2.14 12.03 3.55
CA ARG A 127 3.58 11.92 3.30
C ARG A 127 4.18 10.67 3.94
N GLU A 128 3.89 10.41 5.21
CA GLU A 128 4.36 9.22 5.92
C GLU A 128 3.92 7.93 5.20
N PHE A 129 2.64 7.90 4.77
CA PHE A 129 2.06 6.74 4.10
C PHE A 129 2.67 6.51 2.71
N GLU A 130 2.74 7.55 1.89
CA GLU A 130 3.32 7.48 0.54
C GLU A 130 4.81 7.11 0.59
N ASP A 131 5.57 7.70 1.54
CA ASP A 131 6.99 7.39 1.73
C ASP A 131 7.20 5.93 2.15
N ALA A 132 6.33 5.40 3.01
CA ALA A 132 6.38 4.01 3.43
C ALA A 132 6.14 3.03 2.26
N LEU A 133 5.12 3.27 1.44
CA LEU A 133 4.86 2.46 0.24
C LEU A 133 5.99 2.58 -0.80
N ARG A 134 6.48 3.80 -1.00
CA ARG A 134 7.60 4.07 -1.91
C ARG A 134 8.87 3.34 -1.50
N GLN A 135 9.17 3.24 -0.21
CA GLN A 135 10.34 2.49 0.27
C GLN A 135 10.32 1.03 -0.20
N ILE A 136 9.15 0.36 -0.21
CA ILE A 136 9.03 -1.03 -0.66
C ILE A 136 9.53 -1.18 -2.10
N THR A 137 9.10 -0.31 -2.99
CA THR A 137 9.48 -0.38 -4.40
C THR A 137 10.90 0.10 -4.66
N LEU A 138 11.40 1.09 -3.91
CA LEU A 138 12.80 1.52 -3.97
C LEU A 138 13.77 0.41 -3.51
N MET A 139 13.33 -0.47 -2.62
CA MET A 139 14.08 -1.67 -2.24
C MET A 139 14.06 -2.77 -3.31
N GLY A 140 13.28 -2.61 -4.38
CA GLY A 140 13.21 -3.52 -5.51
C GLY A 140 12.08 -4.55 -5.45
N TYR A 141 11.19 -4.49 -4.47
CA TYR A 141 10.02 -5.37 -4.41
C TYR A 141 8.91 -4.95 -5.38
N GLY A 142 8.12 -5.92 -5.86
CA GLY A 142 6.81 -5.66 -6.42
C GLY A 142 5.82 -5.29 -5.31
N LEU A 143 4.95 -4.33 -5.56
CA LEU A 143 3.95 -3.89 -4.56
C LEU A 143 2.55 -4.20 -5.06
N ILE A 144 1.82 -5.03 -4.32
CA ILE A 144 0.39 -5.28 -4.52
C ILE A 144 -0.38 -4.58 -3.41
N ILE A 145 -1.32 -3.73 -3.79
CA ILE A 145 -2.20 -3.02 -2.86
C ILE A 145 -3.61 -3.57 -3.03
N ILE A 146 -4.19 -4.04 -1.94
CA ILE A 146 -5.58 -4.50 -1.90
C ILE A 146 -6.46 -3.41 -1.28
N ALA A 147 -7.55 -3.06 -1.98
CA ALA A 147 -8.57 -2.13 -1.52
C ALA A 147 -9.96 -2.75 -1.62
N HIS A 148 -10.91 -2.24 -0.82
CA HIS A 148 -12.33 -2.46 -1.10
C HIS A 148 -12.76 -1.59 -2.28
N SER A 149 -13.86 -1.96 -2.94
CA SER A 149 -14.48 -1.09 -3.93
C SER A 149 -15.46 -0.12 -3.27
N GLU A 150 -15.56 1.08 -3.83
CA GLU A 150 -16.61 2.04 -3.51
C GLU A 150 -17.33 2.51 -4.77
N GLU A 151 -18.59 2.82 -4.64
CA GLU A 151 -19.37 3.46 -5.72
C GLU A 151 -19.24 4.97 -5.58
N LYS A 152 -19.03 5.64 -6.71
CA LYS A 152 -18.96 7.10 -6.82
C LYS A 152 -19.88 7.57 -7.90
N VAL A 153 -20.70 8.56 -7.61
CA VAL A 153 -21.48 9.26 -8.63
C VAL A 153 -20.62 10.41 -9.15
N ILE A 154 -20.38 10.43 -10.44
CA ILE A 154 -19.68 11.52 -11.15
C ILE A 154 -20.57 12.07 -12.23
N LYS A 155 -20.38 13.32 -12.63
CA LYS A 155 -21.04 13.89 -13.82
C LYS A 155 -20.22 13.59 -15.05
N ASN A 156 -20.89 13.06 -16.10
CA ASN A 156 -20.27 12.91 -17.42
C ASN A 156 -20.19 14.27 -18.15
N ASP A 157 -19.62 14.26 -19.33
CA ASP A 157 -19.46 15.48 -20.15
C ASP A 157 -20.79 16.13 -20.55
N LYS A 158 -21.91 15.40 -20.43
CA LYS A 158 -23.27 15.90 -20.68
C LYS A 158 -23.97 16.40 -19.42
N GLY A 159 -23.29 16.33 -18.24
CA GLY A 159 -23.86 16.71 -16.96
C GLY A 159 -24.79 15.68 -16.31
N GLU A 160 -24.87 14.47 -16.87
CA GLU A 160 -25.67 13.36 -16.33
C GLU A 160 -24.89 12.63 -15.23
N ASP A 161 -25.59 12.18 -14.20
CA ASP A 161 -24.99 11.40 -13.11
C ASP A 161 -24.69 9.96 -13.60
N VAL A 162 -23.42 9.56 -13.47
CA VAL A 162 -22.94 8.22 -13.80
C VAL A 162 -22.31 7.60 -12.56
N THR A 163 -22.75 6.39 -12.20
CA THR A 163 -22.13 5.62 -11.12
C THR A 163 -20.93 4.87 -11.65
N ILE A 164 -19.78 5.10 -11.05
CA ILE A 164 -18.54 4.36 -11.32
C ILE A 164 -18.13 3.56 -10.09
N ILE A 165 -17.51 2.42 -10.32
CA ILE A 165 -16.90 1.60 -9.26
C ILE A 165 -15.38 1.83 -9.30
N GLY A 166 -14.81 2.21 -8.17
CA GLY A 166 -13.38 2.43 -8.02
C GLY A 166 -12.84 1.89 -6.70
N PRO A 167 -11.53 1.93 -6.51
CA PRO A 167 -10.95 1.55 -5.22
C PRO A 167 -11.33 2.55 -4.14
N ALA A 168 -11.72 2.03 -2.97
CA ALA A 168 -11.89 2.82 -1.75
C ALA A 168 -10.51 3.18 -1.20
N LEU A 169 -9.90 4.20 -1.77
CA LEU A 169 -8.63 4.75 -1.30
C LEU A 169 -8.89 5.83 -0.24
N PRO A 170 -7.94 6.04 0.67
CA PRO A 170 -8.05 7.07 1.70
C PRO A 170 -8.36 8.43 1.06
N LYS A 171 -9.47 9.01 1.45
CA LYS A 171 -9.85 10.35 0.98
C LYS A 171 -9.04 11.38 1.75
N ARG A 172 -8.57 12.43 1.07
CA ARG A 172 -8.18 13.65 1.76
C ARG A 172 -9.42 14.08 2.56
N GLY A 173 -9.25 14.28 3.86
CA GLY A 173 -10.31 14.87 4.63
C GLY A 173 -10.79 16.11 3.87
N ALA A 174 -12.07 16.11 3.52
CA ALA A 174 -12.68 17.31 3.02
C ALA A 174 -12.55 18.36 4.13
N ALA A 175 -11.81 19.41 3.84
CA ALA A 175 -11.85 20.63 4.63
C ALA A 175 -13.21 21.28 4.47
#